data_fcf9c6d747e46a29dc428ca38ca33e95
#
_entry.id   fcf9c6d747e46a29dc428ca38ca33e95
#
_cell.length_a   1.000
_cell.length_b   1.000
_cell.length_c   1.000
_cell.angle_alpha   90.00
_cell.angle_beta   90.00
_cell.angle_gamma   90.00
#
_symmetry.space_group_name_H-M   'P 1'
#
loop_
_entity.id
_entity.type
_entity.pdbx_description
1 polymer ?
#
loop_
_entity_poly.entity_id
_entity_poly.type
_entity_poly.pdbx_seq_one_letter_code
_entity_poly.pdbx_strand_id
1 'polypeptide(L)'
;MNLLLIVVFVDINHLHQKGEVGLFIGEEENRSKGYGTEALSLLVEYGFNYLNLKNIMLKVFSFNKRAIKSYEKIGFKVFGKRTEDYYLNGKWYDEYFMEILRKEK
;
A
#
# COMPACT_ATOMS: atom_id res chain seq x y z
N MET A 1 -14.76 -18.65 -10.53
CA MET A 1 -14.66 -17.32 -9.95
C MET A 1 -13.27 -16.75 -10.16
N ASN A 2 -13.22 -15.52 -10.54
CA ASN A 2 -11.96 -14.92 -10.90
C ASN A 2 -11.45 -14.02 -9.81
N LEU A 3 -10.23 -14.28 -9.42
CA LEU A 3 -9.51 -13.40 -8.52
C LEU A 3 -8.80 -12.35 -9.36
N LEU A 4 -9.10 -11.09 -9.09
CA LEU A 4 -8.38 -10.01 -9.72
C LEU A 4 -7.75 -9.19 -8.63
N LEU A 5 -6.46 -9.38 -8.47
CA LEU A 5 -5.66 -8.59 -7.55
C LEU A 5 -4.51 -7.99 -8.32
N ILE A 6 -4.47 -6.68 -8.36
CA ILE A 6 -3.41 -5.97 -9.04
C ILE A 6 -2.67 -5.13 -8.02
N VAL A 7 -1.37 -5.38 -7.92
CA VAL A 7 -0.48 -4.63 -7.05
C VAL A 7 0.63 -4.10 -7.95
N VAL A 8 0.69 -2.80 -8.08
CA VAL A 8 1.63 -2.19 -9.02
C VAL A 8 2.29 -0.98 -8.40
N PHE A 9 3.45 -0.64 -8.92
CA PHE A 9 4.00 0.69 -8.68
C PHE A 9 3.30 1.66 -9.64
N VAL A 10 2.67 2.67 -9.06
CA VAL A 10 1.99 3.70 -9.86
C VAL A 10 2.88 4.90 -10.12
N ASP A 11 3.99 4.99 -9.40
CA ASP A 11 4.94 6.07 -9.59
C ASP A 11 6.31 5.61 -9.09
N ILE A 12 7.33 5.81 -9.88
CA ILE A 12 8.70 5.45 -9.51
C ILE A 12 9.60 6.61 -9.87
N ASN A 13 10.41 7.02 -8.88
CA ASN A 13 11.42 8.05 -9.10
C ASN A 13 12.78 7.41 -8.85
N HIS A 14 13.50 7.13 -9.94
CA HIS A 14 14.78 6.45 -9.83
C HIS A 14 15.89 7.33 -9.28
N LEU A 15 15.77 8.63 -9.49
CA LEU A 15 16.79 9.54 -8.99
C LEU A 15 16.77 9.59 -7.46
N HIS A 16 15.58 9.64 -6.88
CA HIS A 16 15.44 9.70 -5.43
C HIS A 16 15.12 8.35 -4.81
N GLN A 17 15.10 7.31 -5.62
CA GLN A 17 14.95 5.91 -5.19
C GLN A 17 13.68 5.70 -4.36
N LYS A 18 12.56 6.19 -4.86
CA LYS A 18 11.30 6.04 -4.16
C LYS A 18 10.20 5.63 -5.12
N GLY A 19 9.18 4.96 -4.58
CA GLY A 19 8.05 4.53 -5.37
C GLY A 19 6.76 4.57 -4.57
N GLU A 20 5.66 4.61 -5.29
CA GLU A 20 4.33 4.56 -4.70
C GLU A 20 3.59 3.37 -5.24
N VAL A 21 2.91 2.63 -4.36
CA VAL A 21 2.18 1.41 -4.70
C VAL A 21 0.69 1.70 -4.75
N GLY A 22 0.03 1.18 -5.78
CA GLY A 22 -1.41 1.14 -5.86
C GLY A 22 -1.90 -0.30 -5.75
N LEU A 23 -3.01 -0.49 -5.06
CA LEU A 23 -3.62 -1.81 -4.89
C LEU A 23 -5.04 -1.79 -5.42
N PHE A 24 -5.35 -2.77 -6.24
CA PHE A 24 -6.66 -2.90 -6.84
C PHE A 24 -7.15 -4.33 -6.66
N ILE A 25 -8.27 -4.49 -5.96
CA ILE A 25 -8.84 -5.81 -5.70
C ILE A 25 -10.19 -5.87 -6.39
N GLY A 26 -10.33 -6.82 -7.31
CA GLY A 26 -11.53 -6.93 -8.10
C GLY A 26 -12.64 -7.75 -7.47
N GLU A 27 -12.30 -8.67 -6.57
CA GLU A 27 -13.28 -9.54 -5.95
C GLU A 27 -13.24 -9.39 -4.45
N GLU A 28 -14.39 -9.04 -3.89
CA GLU A 28 -14.46 -8.74 -2.48
C GLU A 28 -14.23 -9.96 -1.60
N GLU A 29 -14.74 -11.09 -2.01
CA GLU A 29 -14.63 -12.29 -1.20
C GLU A 29 -13.20 -12.81 -1.07
N ASN A 30 -12.29 -12.30 -1.88
CA ASN A 30 -10.90 -12.72 -1.81
C ASN A 30 -10.06 -11.89 -0.86
N ARG A 31 -10.63 -10.85 -0.29
CA ARG A 31 -9.86 -9.93 0.56
C ARG A 31 -9.35 -10.57 1.84
N SER A 32 -10.11 -11.52 2.38
CA SER A 32 -9.77 -12.11 3.67
C SER A 32 -8.77 -13.25 3.56
N LYS A 33 -8.30 -13.56 2.37
CA LYS A 33 -7.45 -14.72 2.16
C LYS A 33 -5.96 -14.40 2.19
N GLY A 34 -5.59 -13.15 2.47
CA GLY A 34 -4.19 -12.81 2.60
C GLY A 34 -3.44 -12.59 1.31
N TYR A 35 -4.10 -12.73 0.19
CA TYR A 35 -3.42 -12.58 -1.11
C TYR A 35 -2.86 -11.18 -1.30
N GLY A 36 -3.61 -10.17 -0.84
CA GLY A 36 -3.14 -8.80 -0.98
C GLY A 36 -1.88 -8.53 -0.19
N THR A 37 -1.83 -9.07 1.03
CA THR A 37 -0.67 -8.89 1.89
C THR A 37 0.56 -9.56 1.28
N GLU A 38 0.38 -10.78 0.79
CA GLU A 38 1.48 -11.52 0.19
C GLU A 38 1.99 -10.84 -1.07
N ALA A 39 1.06 -10.42 -1.94
CA ALA A 39 1.45 -9.75 -3.18
C ALA A 39 2.19 -8.45 -2.92
N LEU A 40 1.71 -7.69 -1.93
CA LEU A 40 2.37 -6.43 -1.59
C LEU A 40 3.76 -6.67 -1.04
N SER A 41 3.90 -7.70 -0.19
CA SER A 41 5.20 -8.03 0.39
C SER A 41 6.20 -8.38 -0.70
N LEU A 42 5.77 -9.15 -1.71
CA LEU A 42 6.63 -9.51 -2.83
C LEU A 42 7.01 -8.30 -3.66
N LEU A 43 6.05 -7.39 -3.87
CA LEU A 43 6.33 -6.19 -4.64
C LEU A 43 7.33 -5.28 -3.93
N VAL A 44 7.20 -5.18 -2.60
CA VAL A 44 8.14 -4.40 -1.80
C VAL A 44 9.56 -4.98 -1.94
N GLU A 45 9.68 -6.30 -1.83
CA GLU A 45 10.98 -6.94 -2.02
C GLU A 45 11.55 -6.66 -3.40
N TYR A 46 10.70 -6.74 -4.42
CA TYR A 46 11.13 -6.48 -5.78
C TYR A 46 11.61 -5.02 -5.91
N GLY A 47 10.86 -4.10 -5.33
CA GLY A 47 11.25 -2.69 -5.37
C GLY A 47 12.59 -2.44 -4.72
N PHE A 48 12.84 -3.05 -3.56
CA PHE A 48 14.09 -2.86 -2.85
C PHE A 48 15.25 -3.55 -3.55
N ASN A 49 15.05 -4.78 -4.03
CA ASN A 49 16.15 -5.60 -4.51
C ASN A 49 16.47 -5.42 -5.98
N TYR A 50 15.46 -5.15 -6.79
CA TYR A 50 15.67 -5.07 -8.25
C TYR A 50 15.53 -3.66 -8.78
N LEU A 51 14.64 -2.85 -8.21
CA LEU A 51 14.49 -1.48 -8.66
C LEU A 51 15.34 -0.51 -7.86
N ASN A 52 16.03 -1.03 -6.85
CA ASN A 52 16.95 -0.25 -6.03
C ASN A 52 16.25 0.93 -5.34
N LEU A 53 15.00 0.71 -4.95
CA LEU A 53 14.26 1.74 -4.24
C LEU A 53 14.67 1.76 -2.77
N LYS A 54 14.57 2.92 -2.16
CA LYS A 54 14.91 3.10 -0.76
C LYS A 54 13.68 3.34 0.09
N ASN A 55 12.65 3.93 -0.50
CA ASN A 55 11.41 4.29 0.19
C ASN A 55 10.24 3.90 -0.70
N ILE A 56 9.28 3.17 -0.13
CA ILE A 56 8.06 2.80 -0.83
C ILE A 56 6.89 3.27 -0.01
N MET A 57 5.95 3.98 -0.63
CA MET A 57 4.79 4.50 0.06
C MET A 57 3.51 3.99 -0.57
N LEU A 58 2.43 4.07 0.21
CA LEU A 58 1.08 3.80 -0.28
C LEU A 58 0.10 4.70 0.46
N LYS A 59 -1.11 4.76 -0.06
CA LYS A 59 -2.20 5.53 0.54
C LYS A 59 -3.32 4.58 0.91
N VAL A 60 -4.00 4.88 2.02
CA VAL A 60 -5.11 4.05 2.48
C VAL A 60 -6.10 4.92 3.23
N PHE A 61 -7.40 4.68 2.99
CA PHE A 61 -8.43 5.45 3.70
C PHE A 61 -8.56 4.97 5.13
N SER A 62 -8.86 5.91 6.03
CA SER A 62 -8.84 5.65 7.46
C SER A 62 -9.86 4.60 7.91
N PHE A 63 -10.93 4.39 7.14
CA PHE A 63 -11.93 3.39 7.52
C PHE A 63 -11.49 1.98 7.19
N ASN A 64 -10.45 1.80 6.40
CA ASN A 64 -10.01 0.49 5.96
C ASN A 64 -9.03 -0.11 6.98
N LYS A 65 -9.57 -0.47 8.15
CA LYS A 65 -8.74 -0.92 9.27
C LYS A 65 -7.98 -2.20 8.96
N ARG A 66 -8.63 -3.10 8.21
CA ARG A 66 -7.99 -4.36 7.86
C ARG A 66 -6.75 -4.13 6.99
N ALA A 67 -6.87 -3.26 6.01
CA ALA A 67 -5.75 -2.97 5.13
C ALA A 67 -4.60 -2.34 5.91
N ILE A 68 -4.92 -1.39 6.79
CA ILE A 68 -3.90 -0.73 7.59
C ILE A 68 -3.12 -1.74 8.41
N LYS A 69 -3.83 -2.67 9.06
CA LYS A 69 -3.17 -3.71 9.84
C LYS A 69 -2.28 -4.61 8.98
N SER A 70 -2.77 -4.96 7.78
CA SER A 70 -1.97 -5.77 6.85
C SER A 70 -0.69 -5.06 6.46
N TYR A 71 -0.78 -3.77 6.18
CA TYR A 71 0.39 -3.00 5.78
C TYR A 71 1.38 -2.88 6.93
N GLU A 72 0.86 -2.70 8.15
CA GLU A 72 1.73 -2.63 9.32
C GLU A 72 2.50 -3.94 9.54
N LYS A 73 1.87 -5.06 9.24
CA LYS A 73 2.54 -6.36 9.37
C LYS A 73 3.73 -6.47 8.43
N ILE A 74 3.65 -5.87 7.26
CA ILE A 74 4.75 -5.88 6.29
C ILE A 74 5.87 -4.96 6.77
N GLY A 75 5.52 -3.90 7.49
CA GLY A 75 6.50 -2.95 8.00
C GLY A 75 6.20 -1.51 7.64
N PHE A 76 5.08 -1.27 6.99
CA PHE A 76 4.68 0.11 6.68
C PHE A 76 4.27 0.85 7.93
N LYS A 77 4.56 2.14 7.97
CA LYS A 77 4.18 3.02 9.07
C LYS A 77 3.49 4.24 8.51
N VAL A 78 2.51 4.76 9.25
CA VAL A 78 1.86 6.01 8.88
C VAL A 78 2.83 7.15 9.08
N PHE A 79 3.02 7.97 8.06
CA PHE A 79 3.88 9.15 8.17
C PHE A 79 3.13 10.44 7.92
N GLY A 80 1.86 10.37 7.54
CA GLY A 80 1.07 11.57 7.32
C GLY A 80 -0.37 11.22 7.03
N LYS A 81 -1.18 12.27 6.94
CA LYS A 81 -2.58 12.07 6.57
C LYS A 81 -3.13 13.31 5.88
N ARG A 82 -4.14 13.09 5.07
CA ARG A 82 -4.94 14.17 4.50
C ARG A 82 -6.29 14.12 5.19
N THR A 83 -6.65 15.20 5.84
CA THR A 83 -7.88 15.26 6.64
C THR A 83 -9.08 15.42 5.72
N GLU A 84 -10.12 14.63 5.97
CA GLU A 84 -11.39 14.74 5.27
C GLU A 84 -11.21 14.74 3.75
N ASP A 85 -10.49 13.74 3.27
CA ASP A 85 -10.12 13.62 1.87
C ASP A 85 -11.14 12.84 1.04
N TYR A 86 -12.00 12.07 1.69
CA TYR A 86 -12.89 11.14 1.00
C TYR A 86 -14.29 11.19 1.59
N TYR A 87 -15.27 11.46 0.75
CA TYR A 87 -16.65 11.55 1.17
C TYR A 87 -17.39 10.26 0.78
N LEU A 88 -17.97 9.59 1.77
CA LEU A 88 -18.65 8.32 1.54
C LEU A 88 -19.87 8.23 2.47
N ASN A 89 -21.05 8.07 1.86
CA ASN A 89 -22.29 7.84 2.61
C ASN A 89 -22.53 8.87 3.71
N GLY A 90 -22.32 10.14 3.39
CA GLY A 90 -22.61 11.22 4.31
C GLY A 90 -21.53 11.51 5.31
N LYS A 91 -20.39 10.84 5.22
CA LYS A 91 -19.28 11.05 6.14
C LYS A 91 -18.01 11.35 5.42
N TRP A 92 -17.15 12.14 6.06
CA TRP A 92 -15.83 12.44 5.56
C TRP A 92 -14.82 11.56 6.26
N TYR A 93 -13.84 11.06 5.52
CA TYR A 93 -12.80 10.18 6.03
C TYR A 93 -11.43 10.72 5.66
N ASP A 94 -10.47 10.45 6.53
CA ASP A 94 -9.09 10.81 6.28
C ASP A 94 -8.43 9.79 5.36
N GLU A 95 -7.37 10.21 4.70
CA GLU A 95 -6.51 9.32 3.94
C GLU A 95 -5.13 9.31 4.60
N TYR A 96 -4.65 8.11 4.93
CA TYR A 96 -3.34 7.96 5.54
C TYR A 96 -2.29 7.69 4.49
N PHE A 97 -1.11 8.22 4.71
CA PHE A 97 0.07 7.93 3.90
C PHE A 97 0.98 7.04 4.72
N MET A 98 1.34 5.90 4.17
CA MET A 98 2.21 4.95 4.86
C MET A 98 3.45 4.71 4.04
N GLU A 99 4.55 4.39 4.70
CA GLU A 99 5.81 4.14 4.02
C GLU A 99 6.57 3.01 4.67
N ILE A 100 7.44 2.41 3.88
CA ILE A 100 8.39 1.42 4.38
C ILE A 100 9.75 1.76 3.77
N LEU A 101 10.78 1.71 4.60
CA LEU A 101 12.14 2.04 4.19
C LEU A 101 12.96 0.77 4.09
N ARG A 102 13.83 0.71 3.07
CA ARG A 102 14.75 -0.41 2.94
C ARG A 102 15.74 -0.38 4.10
N LYS A 103 15.91 -1.53 4.74
CA LYS A 103 16.89 -1.62 5.82
C LYS A 103 18.29 -1.56 5.24
N GLU A 104 19.11 -0.74 5.84
CA GLU A 104 20.52 -0.67 5.47
C GLU A 104 21.28 -1.76 6.17
N LYS A 105 22.27 -2.26 5.48
CA LYS A 105 23.12 -3.31 6.06
C LYS A 105 24.33 -2.71 6.75
#